data_62ed1be1c86c2623ae4ddc57ba23b2fe
#
_entry.id   62ed1be1c86c2623ae4ddc57ba23b2fe
#
_cell.length_a   1.000
_cell.length_b   1.000
_cell.length_c   1.000
_cell.angle_alpha   90.00
_cell.angle_beta   90.00
_cell.angle_gamma   90.00
#
_symmetry.space_group_name_H-M   'P 1'
#
loop_
_entity.id
_entity.type
_entity.pdbx_description
1 polymer ?
#
loop_
_entity_poly.entity_id
_entity_poly.type
_entity_poly.pdbx_seq_one_letter_code
_entity_poly.pdbx_strand_id
1 'polypeptide(L)'
;AFRKPDFRYESFEQFESILIDHALLVFNSAESYYNAAQRIFENHLAEKVRYVETSFHAGMMELLKIPGEEILSAILAAVPKGLTVRVFMGISRNAYTPYLAPRLEEAIEKWEQLAGIDLHGLESLPMEDWTIPFWRKARSNGLTVKAHAGEFGPAENVSHAIERLGVRRIQHGVRAVESEDVMQVIVDSGSTLDV
;
A
#
# COMPACT_ATOMS: atom_id res chain seq x y z
N ALA A 1 6.27 15.92 -19.77
CA ALA A 1 5.06 16.75 -19.68
C ALA A 1 4.74 17.10 -18.22
N PHE A 2 4.71 16.12 -17.31
CA PHE A 2 4.33 16.28 -15.88
C PHE A 2 5.30 17.12 -15.02
N ARG A 3 6.45 17.57 -15.56
CA ARG A 3 7.40 18.50 -14.88
C ARG A 3 7.07 19.98 -15.11
N LYS A 4 6.03 20.30 -15.87
CA LYS A 4 5.63 21.69 -16.07
C LYS A 4 4.85 22.20 -14.85
N PRO A 5 5.06 23.45 -14.40
CA PRO A 5 4.39 23.98 -13.21
C PRO A 5 2.85 24.01 -13.28
N ASP A 6 2.33 24.07 -14.49
CA ASP A 6 0.91 24.13 -14.81
C ASP A 6 0.28 22.77 -15.15
N PHE A 7 1.08 21.68 -15.10
CA PHE A 7 0.58 20.34 -15.37
C PHE A 7 -0.45 19.93 -14.31
N ARG A 8 -1.56 19.36 -14.77
CA ARG A 8 -2.57 18.71 -13.95
C ARG A 8 -2.96 17.39 -14.62
N TYR A 9 -3.22 16.38 -13.81
CA TYR A 9 -3.80 15.13 -14.31
C TYR A 9 -5.26 15.37 -14.64
N GLU A 10 -5.74 14.82 -15.75
CA GLU A 10 -7.12 14.92 -16.20
C GLU A 10 -8.03 13.95 -15.44
N SER A 11 -7.46 12.81 -15.00
CA SER A 11 -8.16 11.78 -14.23
C SER A 11 -7.16 10.94 -13.42
N PHE A 12 -7.70 10.12 -12.51
CA PHE A 12 -6.90 9.16 -11.75
C PHE A 12 -6.28 8.10 -12.67
N GLU A 13 -7.01 7.64 -13.69
CA GLU A 13 -6.53 6.66 -14.65
C GLU A 13 -5.32 7.20 -15.44
N GLN A 14 -5.33 8.48 -15.80
CA GLN A 14 -4.17 9.12 -16.43
C GLN A 14 -2.97 9.15 -15.48
N PHE A 15 -3.20 9.52 -14.22
CA PHE A 15 -2.16 9.48 -13.18
C PHE A 15 -1.59 8.07 -13.02
N GLU A 16 -2.45 7.07 -12.85
CA GLU A 16 -2.05 5.67 -12.66
C GLU A 16 -1.28 5.13 -13.87
N SER A 17 -1.75 5.40 -15.09
CA SER A 17 -1.04 5.00 -16.32
C SER A 17 0.38 5.58 -16.39
N ILE A 18 0.52 6.88 -16.13
CA ILE A 18 1.83 7.54 -16.13
C ILE A 18 2.73 6.98 -15.01
N LEU A 19 2.15 6.71 -13.83
CA LEU A 19 2.87 6.13 -12.70
C LEU A 19 3.38 4.74 -13.03
N ILE A 20 2.56 3.87 -13.59
CA ILE A 20 2.92 2.50 -13.98
C ILE A 20 4.01 2.52 -15.05
N ASP A 21 3.86 3.31 -16.10
CA ASP A 21 4.86 3.42 -17.18
C ASP A 21 6.23 3.82 -16.64
N HIS A 22 6.29 4.73 -15.67
CA HIS A 22 7.53 5.16 -15.06
C HIS A 22 8.04 4.18 -14.00
N ALA A 23 7.15 3.57 -13.22
CA ALA A 23 7.52 2.58 -12.23
C ALA A 23 8.19 1.35 -12.88
N LEU A 24 7.69 0.90 -14.02
CA LEU A 24 8.28 -0.21 -14.77
C LEU A 24 9.70 0.04 -15.26
N LEU A 25 10.08 1.31 -15.49
CA LEU A 25 11.44 1.68 -15.86
C LEU A 25 12.42 1.59 -14.67
N VAL A 26 11.90 1.72 -13.45
CA VAL A 26 12.71 1.78 -12.23
C VAL A 26 12.60 0.49 -11.43
N PHE A 27 11.41 -0.06 -11.24
CA PHE A 27 11.14 -1.21 -10.38
C PHE A 27 10.95 -2.49 -11.19
N ASN A 28 11.99 -2.91 -11.92
CA ASN A 28 11.94 -4.05 -12.85
C ASN A 28 12.78 -5.27 -12.41
N SER A 29 13.44 -5.20 -11.26
CA SER A 29 14.23 -6.28 -10.68
C SER A 29 14.42 -6.08 -9.18
N ALA A 30 14.77 -7.11 -8.42
CA ALA A 30 15.12 -6.99 -7.00
C ALA A 30 16.26 -5.99 -6.77
N GLU A 31 17.26 -5.97 -7.66
CA GLU A 31 18.37 -5.01 -7.60
C GLU A 31 17.88 -3.57 -7.75
N SER A 32 16.94 -3.31 -8.64
CA SER A 32 16.39 -1.97 -8.82
C SER A 32 15.55 -1.51 -7.61
N TYR A 33 14.83 -2.42 -6.95
CA TYR A 33 14.18 -2.14 -5.67
C TYR A 33 15.20 -1.80 -4.58
N TYR A 34 16.31 -2.54 -4.49
CA TYR A 34 17.40 -2.24 -3.56
C TYR A 34 17.95 -0.83 -3.79
N ASN A 35 18.34 -0.51 -5.03
CA ASN A 35 18.94 0.76 -5.39
C ASN A 35 18.00 1.96 -5.14
N ALA A 36 16.72 1.81 -5.46
CA ALA A 36 15.71 2.83 -5.18
C ALA A 36 15.49 3.03 -3.67
N ALA A 37 15.33 1.93 -2.93
CA ALA A 37 15.14 1.94 -1.49
C ALA A 37 16.34 2.56 -0.78
N GLN A 38 17.57 2.18 -1.14
CA GLN A 38 18.80 2.75 -0.58
C GLN A 38 18.81 4.27 -0.69
N ARG A 39 18.57 4.80 -1.90
CA ARG A 39 18.58 6.24 -2.12
C ARG A 39 17.48 6.97 -1.33
N ILE A 40 16.29 6.40 -1.26
CA ILE A 40 15.16 6.98 -0.53
C ILE A 40 15.48 6.99 0.98
N PHE A 41 15.97 5.88 1.52
CA PHE A 41 16.24 5.75 2.95
C PHE A 41 17.43 6.61 3.41
N GLU A 42 18.47 6.75 2.58
CA GLU A 42 19.59 7.67 2.83
C GLU A 42 19.10 9.12 2.90
N ASN A 43 18.22 9.55 2.00
CA ASN A 43 17.60 10.87 2.03
C ASN A 43 16.79 11.08 3.30
N HIS A 44 15.91 10.13 3.67
CA HIS A 44 15.15 10.22 4.91
C HIS A 44 16.05 10.33 6.15
N LEU A 45 17.12 9.52 6.19
CA LEU A 45 18.07 9.59 7.30
C LEU A 45 18.79 10.94 7.38
N ALA A 46 19.15 11.53 6.24
CA ALA A 46 19.75 12.86 6.15
C ALA A 46 18.78 13.95 6.66
N GLU A 47 17.48 13.79 6.40
CA GLU A 47 16.40 14.65 6.89
C GLU A 47 16.01 14.37 8.36
N LYS A 48 16.78 13.55 9.09
CA LYS A 48 16.56 13.19 10.49
C LYS A 48 15.34 12.30 10.74
N VAL A 49 14.77 11.70 9.71
CA VAL A 49 13.75 10.65 9.86
C VAL A 49 14.39 9.41 10.50
N ARG A 50 13.68 8.76 11.42
CA ARG A 50 14.17 7.58 12.16
C ARG A 50 13.27 6.36 11.99
N TYR A 51 12.07 6.56 11.46
CA TYR A 51 11.09 5.51 11.23
C TYR A 51 10.38 5.76 9.92
N VAL A 52 10.28 4.74 9.09
CA VAL A 52 9.59 4.77 7.79
C VAL A 52 8.69 3.55 7.64
N GLU A 53 7.50 3.75 7.17
CA GLU A 53 6.66 2.70 6.60
C GLU A 53 6.61 2.88 5.08
N THR A 54 6.85 1.82 4.36
CA THR A 54 6.82 1.82 2.89
C THR A 54 6.13 0.57 2.38
N SER A 55 5.72 0.58 1.13
CA SER A 55 5.09 -0.59 0.50
C SER A 55 5.68 -0.86 -0.88
N PHE A 56 5.62 -2.12 -1.28
CA PHE A 56 5.73 -2.52 -2.69
C PHE A 56 4.39 -3.07 -3.17
N HIS A 57 4.11 -2.91 -4.45
CA HIS A 57 2.83 -3.32 -5.03
C HIS A 57 2.85 -4.80 -5.44
N ALA A 58 1.92 -5.61 -4.91
CA ALA A 58 1.85 -7.05 -5.18
C ALA A 58 1.69 -7.40 -6.66
N GLY A 59 1.00 -6.55 -7.44
CA GLY A 59 0.85 -6.73 -8.88
C GLY A 59 2.16 -6.82 -9.65
N MET A 60 3.26 -6.26 -9.12
CA MET A 60 4.59 -6.35 -9.72
C MET A 60 5.11 -7.79 -9.75
N MET A 61 4.71 -8.63 -8.78
CA MET A 61 5.05 -10.06 -8.79
C MET A 61 4.48 -10.77 -10.03
N GLU A 62 3.25 -10.43 -10.41
CA GLU A 62 2.60 -11.02 -11.58
C GLU A 62 3.11 -10.43 -12.89
N LEU A 63 3.29 -9.12 -12.93
CA LEU A 63 3.71 -8.38 -14.12
C LEU A 63 5.15 -8.73 -14.52
N LEU A 64 6.06 -8.74 -13.56
CA LEU A 64 7.50 -8.93 -13.80
C LEU A 64 7.98 -10.36 -13.54
N LYS A 65 7.12 -11.22 -12.95
CA LYS A 65 7.49 -12.58 -12.52
C LYS A 65 8.65 -12.61 -11.51
N ILE A 66 8.74 -11.58 -10.69
CA ILE A 66 9.71 -11.49 -9.59
C ILE A 66 9.06 -12.04 -8.32
N PRO A 67 9.70 -12.96 -7.58
CA PRO A 67 9.20 -13.38 -6.28
C PRO A 67 9.09 -12.20 -5.31
N GLY A 68 7.94 -12.05 -4.64
CA GLY A 68 7.71 -10.91 -3.75
C GLY A 68 8.63 -10.90 -2.53
N GLU A 69 9.06 -12.07 -2.07
CA GLU A 69 10.02 -12.19 -0.97
C GLU A 69 11.41 -11.66 -1.35
N GLU A 70 11.81 -11.79 -2.63
CA GLU A 70 13.03 -11.17 -3.14
C GLU A 70 12.92 -9.64 -3.15
N ILE A 71 11.75 -9.09 -3.51
CA ILE A 71 11.48 -7.65 -3.45
C ILE A 71 11.57 -7.17 -2.00
N LEU A 72 10.88 -7.84 -1.08
CA LEU A 72 10.90 -7.53 0.35
C LEU A 72 12.34 -7.55 0.90
N SER A 73 13.08 -8.61 0.63
CA SER A 73 14.46 -8.78 1.06
C SER A 73 15.38 -7.69 0.51
N ALA A 74 15.21 -7.32 -0.77
CA ALA A 74 15.99 -6.26 -1.41
C ALA A 74 15.73 -4.89 -0.75
N ILE A 75 14.47 -4.56 -0.46
CA ILE A 75 14.13 -3.31 0.24
C ILE A 75 14.74 -3.29 1.64
N LEU A 76 14.62 -4.38 2.39
CA LEU A 76 15.13 -4.47 3.75
C LEU A 76 16.67 -4.45 3.81
N ALA A 77 17.34 -5.06 2.84
CA ALA A 77 18.80 -5.03 2.74
C ALA A 77 19.36 -3.62 2.48
N ALA A 78 18.54 -2.71 1.94
CA ALA A 78 18.91 -1.33 1.69
C ALA A 78 18.79 -0.39 2.91
N VAL A 79 18.29 -0.89 4.05
CA VAL A 79 18.03 -0.06 5.24
C VAL A 79 19.34 0.36 5.91
N PRO A 80 19.66 1.67 6.00
CA PRO A 80 20.86 2.15 6.62
C PRO A 80 20.78 2.06 8.16
N LYS A 81 21.95 1.99 8.80
CA LYS A 81 22.04 2.02 10.27
C LYS A 81 21.40 3.32 10.82
N GLY A 82 20.50 3.18 11.79
CA GLY A 82 19.85 4.30 12.45
C GLY A 82 18.48 4.68 11.85
N LEU A 83 18.02 3.93 10.86
CA LEU A 83 16.65 4.01 10.35
C LEU A 83 15.91 2.71 10.66
N THR A 84 14.70 2.80 11.15
CA THR A 84 13.78 1.66 11.26
C THR A 84 12.82 1.70 10.09
N VAL A 85 12.71 0.60 9.34
CA VAL A 85 11.79 0.49 8.20
C VAL A 85 10.84 -0.66 8.40
N ARG A 86 9.56 -0.42 8.11
CA ARG A 86 8.50 -1.43 8.07
C ARG A 86 7.99 -1.51 6.65
N VAL A 87 8.06 -2.70 6.05
CA VAL A 87 7.65 -2.91 4.65
C VAL A 87 6.30 -3.60 4.61
N PHE A 88 5.38 -3.00 3.88
CA PHE A 88 4.02 -3.50 3.65
C PHE A 88 3.89 -4.02 2.23
N MET A 89 2.98 -4.95 2.01
CA MET A 89 2.58 -5.38 0.68
C MET A 89 1.27 -4.67 0.29
N GLY A 90 1.34 -3.81 -0.73
CA GLY A 90 0.19 -3.14 -1.30
C GLY A 90 -0.56 -4.08 -2.25
N ILE A 91 -1.85 -4.25 -2.03
CA ILE A 91 -2.69 -5.21 -2.75
C ILE A 91 -3.87 -4.46 -3.36
N SER A 92 -4.00 -4.48 -4.69
CA SER A 92 -5.14 -3.86 -5.37
C SER A 92 -6.45 -4.58 -5.07
N ARG A 93 -7.57 -3.84 -5.14
CA ARG A 93 -8.93 -4.35 -4.88
C ARG A 93 -9.30 -5.55 -5.76
N ASN A 94 -8.70 -5.68 -6.94
CA ASN A 94 -8.90 -6.75 -7.92
C ASN A 94 -7.69 -7.69 -8.08
N ALA A 95 -6.81 -7.76 -7.08
CA ALA A 95 -5.52 -8.47 -7.19
C ALA A 95 -5.59 -9.99 -6.94
N TYR A 96 -6.74 -10.55 -6.58
CA TYR A 96 -6.84 -11.97 -6.24
C TYR A 96 -6.94 -12.85 -7.48
N THR A 97 -5.95 -12.73 -8.36
CA THR A 97 -5.84 -13.53 -9.59
C THR A 97 -5.38 -14.96 -9.28
N PRO A 98 -5.57 -15.93 -10.19
CA PRO A 98 -5.03 -17.28 -10.01
C PRO A 98 -3.51 -17.33 -9.81
N TYR A 99 -2.79 -16.32 -10.30
CA TYR A 99 -1.34 -16.21 -10.09
C TYR A 99 -0.99 -15.63 -8.72
N LEU A 100 -1.67 -14.55 -8.31
CA LEU A 100 -1.34 -13.84 -7.08
C LEU A 100 -1.93 -14.50 -5.83
N ALA A 101 -3.15 -15.04 -5.89
CA ALA A 101 -3.84 -15.58 -4.73
C ALA A 101 -2.96 -16.53 -3.87
N PRO A 102 -2.32 -17.59 -4.42
CA PRO A 102 -1.49 -18.47 -3.59
C PRO A 102 -0.24 -17.78 -3.01
N ARG A 103 0.28 -16.75 -3.69
CA ARG A 103 1.45 -15.98 -3.24
C ARG A 103 1.09 -14.99 -2.16
N LEU A 104 -0.08 -14.38 -2.24
CA LEU A 104 -0.60 -13.51 -1.19
C LEU A 104 -0.86 -14.30 0.09
N GLU A 105 -1.46 -15.49 -0.03
CA GLU A 105 -1.69 -16.39 1.11
C GLU A 105 -0.38 -16.82 1.76
N GLU A 106 0.61 -17.21 0.95
CA GLU A 106 1.94 -17.55 1.42
C GLU A 106 2.62 -16.38 2.13
N ALA A 107 2.52 -15.18 1.58
CA ALA A 107 3.14 -13.99 2.15
C ALA A 107 2.64 -13.70 3.58
N ILE A 108 1.32 -13.73 3.80
CA ILE A 108 0.76 -13.45 5.13
C ILE A 108 0.97 -14.60 6.13
N GLU A 109 1.34 -15.79 5.66
CA GLU A 109 1.59 -16.95 6.52
C GLU A 109 3.07 -17.14 6.85
N LYS A 110 3.99 -16.80 5.93
CA LYS A 110 5.37 -17.25 6.01
C LYS A 110 6.42 -16.15 5.97
N TRP A 111 6.11 -14.95 5.45
CA TRP A 111 7.13 -13.92 5.33
C TRP A 111 7.32 -13.16 6.64
N GLU A 112 8.19 -13.68 7.49
CA GLU A 112 8.44 -13.15 8.85
C GLU A 112 8.81 -11.67 8.90
N GLN A 113 9.42 -11.15 7.83
CA GLN A 113 9.84 -9.74 7.75
C GLN A 113 8.78 -8.81 7.17
N LEU A 114 7.66 -9.35 6.68
CA LEU A 114 6.55 -8.53 6.19
C LEU A 114 5.85 -7.84 7.38
N ALA A 115 5.81 -6.52 7.36
CA ALA A 115 5.20 -5.76 8.44
C ALA A 115 3.67 -5.78 8.41
N GLY A 116 3.11 -5.93 7.22
CA GLY A 116 1.66 -5.94 7.03
C GLY A 116 1.23 -5.83 5.58
N ILE A 117 -0.05 -5.62 5.41
CA ILE A 117 -0.70 -5.44 4.11
C ILE A 117 -1.48 -4.12 4.06
N ASP A 118 -1.63 -3.59 2.86
CA ASP A 118 -2.33 -2.34 2.61
C ASP A 118 -3.21 -2.47 1.35
N LEU A 119 -4.48 -2.08 1.45
CA LEU A 119 -5.41 -2.10 0.31
C LEU A 119 -5.13 -0.91 -0.59
N HIS A 120 -4.77 -1.17 -1.82
CA HIS A 120 -4.43 -0.18 -2.84
C HIS A 120 -5.41 -0.17 -4.02
N GLY A 121 -5.08 0.65 -5.02
CA GLY A 121 -5.70 0.66 -6.34
C GLY A 121 -6.95 1.52 -6.42
N LEU A 122 -7.62 1.43 -7.56
CA LEU A 122 -8.78 2.22 -7.92
C LEU A 122 -9.90 2.10 -6.89
N GLU A 123 -10.22 3.19 -6.21
CA GLU A 123 -11.29 3.23 -5.21
C GLU A 123 -12.70 3.14 -5.81
N SER A 124 -12.84 3.35 -7.12
CA SER A 124 -14.08 3.10 -7.86
C SER A 124 -14.41 1.62 -8.03
N LEU A 125 -13.40 0.74 -7.86
CA LEU A 125 -13.64 -0.70 -7.84
C LEU A 125 -14.19 -1.12 -6.48
N PRO A 126 -15.23 -1.98 -6.46
CA PRO A 126 -15.76 -2.50 -5.21
C PRO A 126 -14.74 -3.38 -4.50
N MET A 127 -14.86 -3.48 -3.18
CA MET A 127 -14.17 -4.51 -2.42
C MET A 127 -14.75 -5.87 -2.79
N GLU A 128 -13.92 -6.75 -3.36
CA GLU A 128 -14.31 -8.12 -3.68
C GLU A 128 -14.44 -8.99 -2.41
N ASP A 129 -15.19 -10.08 -2.49
CA ASP A 129 -15.53 -10.92 -1.33
C ASP A 129 -14.31 -11.55 -0.64
N TRP A 130 -13.22 -11.81 -1.38
CA TRP A 130 -11.98 -12.35 -0.82
C TRP A 130 -11.29 -11.41 0.16
N THR A 131 -11.49 -10.10 0.03
CA THR A 131 -10.78 -9.08 0.79
C THR A 131 -11.00 -9.20 2.30
N ILE A 132 -12.25 -9.39 2.71
CA ILE A 132 -12.61 -9.44 4.14
C ILE A 132 -11.96 -10.63 4.86
N PRO A 133 -12.11 -11.88 4.39
CA PRO A 133 -11.47 -13.02 5.04
C PRO A 133 -9.95 -12.94 4.99
N PHE A 134 -9.36 -12.40 3.91
CA PHE A 134 -7.93 -12.27 3.76
C PHE A 134 -7.34 -11.26 4.77
N TRP A 135 -7.95 -10.06 4.92
CA TRP A 135 -7.53 -9.07 5.93
C TRP A 135 -7.66 -9.61 7.35
N ARG A 136 -8.73 -10.34 7.62
CA ARG A 136 -8.93 -11.01 8.92
C ARG A 136 -7.81 -12.01 9.19
N LYS A 137 -7.47 -12.84 8.21
CA LYS A 137 -6.39 -13.83 8.31
C LYS A 137 -5.04 -13.17 8.55
N ALA A 138 -4.69 -12.14 7.76
CA ALA A 138 -3.45 -11.39 7.93
C ALA A 138 -3.32 -10.83 9.37
N ARG A 139 -4.39 -10.23 9.88
CA ARG A 139 -4.41 -9.71 11.25
C ARG A 139 -4.27 -10.83 12.30
N SER A 140 -4.91 -11.98 12.09
CA SER A 140 -4.77 -13.14 12.98
C SER A 140 -3.36 -13.70 13.00
N ASN A 141 -2.60 -13.53 11.92
CA ASN A 141 -1.18 -13.88 11.83
C ASN A 141 -0.25 -12.78 12.41
N GLY A 142 -0.81 -11.73 13.03
CA GLY A 142 -0.03 -10.67 13.68
C GLY A 142 0.44 -9.55 12.75
N LEU A 143 0.01 -9.55 11.48
CA LEU A 143 0.33 -8.50 10.54
C LEU A 143 -0.48 -7.22 10.79
N THR A 144 0.14 -6.07 10.60
CA THR A 144 -0.56 -4.79 10.55
C THR A 144 -1.39 -4.70 9.27
N VAL A 145 -2.64 -4.27 9.37
CA VAL A 145 -3.51 -4.09 8.21
C VAL A 145 -3.89 -2.63 8.03
N LYS A 146 -3.79 -2.15 6.79
CA LYS A 146 -4.10 -0.79 6.38
C LYS A 146 -5.02 -0.80 5.16
N ALA A 147 -5.52 0.38 4.79
CA ALA A 147 -6.24 0.58 3.54
C ALA A 147 -6.11 2.03 3.06
N HIS A 148 -5.94 2.21 1.75
CA HIS A 148 -6.22 3.46 1.06
C HIS A 148 -7.73 3.60 0.90
N ALA A 149 -8.29 4.69 1.41
CA ALA A 149 -9.72 4.94 1.31
C ALA A 149 -10.02 6.44 1.46
N GLY A 150 -10.99 6.94 0.70
CA GLY A 150 -11.38 8.35 0.72
C GLY A 150 -10.32 9.30 0.17
N GLU A 151 -9.50 8.84 -0.77
CA GLU A 151 -8.60 9.69 -1.58
C GLU A 151 -9.37 10.21 -2.80
N PHE A 152 -9.82 9.31 -3.66
CA PHE A 152 -10.60 9.60 -4.87
C PHE A 152 -12.01 9.00 -4.81
N GLY A 153 -12.20 7.93 -4.05
CA GLY A 153 -13.48 7.28 -3.82
C GLY A 153 -14.35 8.01 -2.78
N PRO A 154 -15.61 7.60 -2.62
CA PRO A 154 -16.54 8.23 -1.71
C PRO A 154 -16.14 8.04 -0.24
N ALA A 155 -16.66 8.90 0.65
CA ALA A 155 -16.40 8.85 2.09
C ALA A 155 -16.69 7.46 2.70
N GLU A 156 -17.70 6.77 2.21
CA GLU A 156 -18.12 5.44 2.67
C GLU A 156 -17.03 4.39 2.51
N ASN A 157 -16.08 4.57 1.60
CA ASN A 157 -14.93 3.67 1.49
C ASN A 157 -14.11 3.65 2.79
N VAL A 158 -14.06 4.77 3.51
CA VAL A 158 -13.36 4.88 4.80
C VAL A 158 -14.08 4.05 5.86
N SER A 159 -15.40 4.24 6.04
CA SER A 159 -16.17 3.45 7.00
C SER A 159 -16.15 1.96 6.66
N HIS A 160 -16.28 1.59 5.38
CA HIS A 160 -16.17 0.20 4.93
C HIS A 160 -14.81 -0.43 5.26
N ALA A 161 -13.71 0.32 5.08
CA ALA A 161 -12.39 -0.18 5.44
C ALA A 161 -12.27 -0.43 6.96
N ILE A 162 -12.78 0.50 7.78
CA ILE A 162 -12.78 0.36 9.24
C ILE A 162 -13.65 -0.81 9.70
N GLU A 163 -14.90 -0.85 9.25
CA GLU A 163 -15.92 -1.77 9.76
C GLU A 163 -15.77 -3.18 9.19
N ARG A 164 -15.50 -3.30 7.87
CA ARG A 164 -15.47 -4.60 7.19
C ARG A 164 -14.09 -5.26 7.22
N LEU A 165 -13.00 -4.48 7.04
CA LEU A 165 -11.64 -5.00 7.08
C LEU A 165 -11.02 -4.94 8.48
N GLY A 166 -11.60 -4.16 9.39
CA GLY A 166 -11.10 -3.98 10.75
C GLY A 166 -9.78 -3.23 10.81
N VAL A 167 -9.51 -2.38 9.83
CA VAL A 167 -8.32 -1.51 9.83
C VAL A 167 -8.50 -0.36 10.82
N ARG A 168 -7.39 0.18 11.32
CA ARG A 168 -7.35 1.35 12.20
C ARG A 168 -6.42 2.43 11.68
N ARG A 169 -5.77 2.18 10.56
CA ARG A 169 -4.94 3.15 9.86
C ARG A 169 -5.40 3.24 8.41
N ILE A 170 -5.87 4.42 8.06
CA ILE A 170 -6.38 4.74 6.73
C ILE A 170 -5.37 5.67 6.06
N GLN A 171 -4.91 5.28 4.89
CA GLN A 171 -4.13 6.17 4.04
C GLN A 171 -5.10 7.15 3.38
N HIS A 172 -4.78 8.43 3.42
CA HIS A 172 -5.60 9.57 3.00
C HIS A 172 -6.81 9.80 3.92
N GLY A 173 -7.98 9.27 3.60
CA GLY A 173 -9.21 9.50 4.36
C GLY A 173 -9.79 10.92 4.20
N VAL A 174 -9.25 11.73 3.29
CA VAL A 174 -9.57 13.17 3.17
C VAL A 174 -11.03 13.44 2.85
N ARG A 175 -11.69 12.53 2.12
CA ARG A 175 -13.11 12.67 1.77
C ARG A 175 -14.06 12.25 2.90
N ALA A 176 -13.55 11.72 4.01
CA ALA A 176 -14.40 11.42 5.17
C ALA A 176 -15.16 12.66 5.68
N VAL A 177 -14.58 13.85 5.51
CA VAL A 177 -15.21 15.14 5.88
C VAL A 177 -16.53 15.40 5.15
N GLU A 178 -16.82 14.71 4.05
CA GLU A 178 -18.06 14.83 3.28
C GLU A 178 -19.25 14.13 3.95
N SER A 179 -19.03 13.32 5.01
CA SER A 179 -20.07 12.56 5.72
C SER A 179 -19.87 12.59 7.24
N GLU A 180 -20.81 13.17 7.97
CA GLU A 180 -20.79 13.20 9.44
C GLU A 180 -20.80 11.78 10.03
N ASP A 181 -21.55 10.85 9.45
CA ASP A 181 -21.61 9.46 9.88
C ASP A 181 -20.24 8.77 9.74
N VAL A 182 -19.53 9.00 8.63
CA VAL A 182 -18.18 8.45 8.43
C VAL A 182 -17.17 9.07 9.42
N MET A 183 -17.27 10.37 9.65
CA MET A 183 -16.44 11.03 10.68
C MET A 183 -16.69 10.44 12.06
N GLN A 184 -17.95 10.13 12.39
CA GLN A 184 -18.28 9.48 13.66
C GLN A 184 -17.69 8.07 13.77
N VAL A 185 -17.73 7.28 12.70
CA VAL A 185 -17.08 5.96 12.63
C VAL A 185 -15.58 6.07 12.89
N ILE A 186 -14.89 7.05 12.33
CA ILE A 186 -13.44 7.28 12.58
C ILE A 186 -13.20 7.56 14.07
N VAL A 187 -13.98 8.45 14.66
CA VAL A 187 -13.86 8.82 16.08
C VAL A 187 -14.11 7.61 16.98
N ASP A 188 -15.23 6.92 16.78
CA ASP A 188 -15.64 5.80 17.63
C ASP A 188 -14.68 4.61 17.54
N SER A 189 -14.06 4.41 16.37
CA SER A 189 -13.09 3.34 16.15
C SER A 189 -11.69 3.70 16.67
N GLY A 190 -11.41 4.96 16.96
CA GLY A 190 -10.07 5.46 17.27
C GLY A 190 -9.09 5.32 16.09
N SER A 191 -9.60 5.38 14.87
CA SER A 191 -8.78 5.23 13.67
C SER A 191 -7.90 6.44 13.41
N THR A 192 -6.75 6.23 12.79
CA THR A 192 -5.79 7.25 12.37
C THR A 192 -5.87 7.45 10.86
N LEU A 193 -5.83 8.69 10.42
CA LEU A 193 -5.69 9.06 9.01
C LEU A 193 -4.24 9.49 8.77
N ASP A 194 -3.60 8.89 7.77
CA ASP A 194 -2.25 9.25 7.30
C ASP A 194 -2.42 10.14 6.04
N VAL A 195 -2.59 11.46 6.25
CA VAL A 195 -2.91 12.46 5.22
C VAL A 195 -1.67 13.03 4.56
#